data_028d2fc02a2ff57d992e61f7f07bd3f0
#
_entry.id   028d2fc02a2ff57d992e61f7f07bd3f0
#
_cell.length_a   1.000
_cell.length_b   1.000
_cell.length_c   1.000
_cell.angle_alpha   90.00
_cell.angle_beta   90.00
_cell.angle_gamma   90.00
#
_symmetry.space_group_name_H-M   'P 1'
#
loop_
_entity.id
_entity.type
_entity.pdbx_description
1 polymer ?
#
loop_
_entity_poly.entity_id
_entity_poly.type
_entity_poly.pdbx_seq_one_letter_code
_entity_poly.pdbx_strand_id
1 'polypeptide(L)'
;MSRSLFRACPLLTALLFAAACDRSQTVDVVLRGGTIYDGSGGAPVTGDIAIQGDSILAVGDIGTMRGTTEVDASGLAVAPGFINMLSWGTESLLYDGRGLSDVMQGVTLEVFGEGSSMGPITDTMRREMIAEQGDLKFDVPWTSLGQYLEHMVAQGVSVNVASFIGATTVRVHELGYENRAPTADELARMQDLVRAAMRDGALGVGSSLIYAPAFYAKTDELIALMKAAAEYDGMYISHLRSEANQLLEAVDELIRIARESGAPAE
;
A
#
# COMPACT_ATOMS: atom_id res chain seq x y z
N MET A 1 -19.10 92.79 22.79
CA MET A 1 -19.14 92.56 21.33
C MET A 1 -17.86 91.78 20.94
N SER A 2 -17.95 90.53 20.77
CA SER A 2 -16.84 89.65 20.35
C SER A 2 -17.32 88.66 19.33
N ARG A 3 -16.83 88.71 18.11
CA ARG A 3 -17.19 87.83 17.00
C ARG A 3 -16.25 86.63 17.04
N SER A 4 -16.76 85.44 17.27
CA SER A 4 -16.06 84.18 17.13
C SER A 4 -16.12 83.70 15.70
N LEU A 5 -14.96 83.59 15.07
CA LEU A 5 -14.75 82.94 13.76
C LEU A 5 -14.69 81.45 13.90
N PHE A 6 -15.69 80.78 13.33
CA PHE A 6 -15.62 79.32 13.11
C PHE A 6 -14.73 78.97 11.89
N ARG A 7 -13.57 78.36 12.15
CA ARG A 7 -12.76 77.76 11.09
C ARG A 7 -13.25 76.34 10.80
N ALA A 8 -13.79 76.14 9.63
CA ALA A 8 -14.14 74.77 9.11
C ALA A 8 -12.81 74.11 8.71
N CYS A 9 -12.59 72.95 9.27
CA CYS A 9 -11.51 72.01 8.89
C CYS A 9 -12.07 71.03 7.89
N PRO A 10 -11.55 70.88 6.65
CA PRO A 10 -12.00 69.81 5.76
C PRO A 10 -11.39 68.47 6.16
N LEU A 11 -12.22 67.51 6.57
CA LEU A 11 -11.82 66.14 6.77
C LEU A 11 -11.47 65.53 5.40
N LEU A 12 -10.18 65.34 5.16
CA LEU A 12 -9.69 64.59 4.02
C LEU A 12 -9.82 63.10 4.31
N THR A 13 -10.90 62.47 3.82
CA THR A 13 -11.11 61.04 3.93
C THR A 13 -10.21 60.33 2.90
N ALA A 14 -9.03 59.89 3.35
CA ALA A 14 -8.18 59.02 2.56
C ALA A 14 -8.80 57.61 2.47
N LEU A 15 -9.42 57.26 1.33
CA LEU A 15 -9.78 55.88 0.99
C LEU A 15 -8.47 55.11 0.75
N LEU A 16 -8.04 54.37 1.74
CA LEU A 16 -7.06 53.30 1.55
C LEU A 16 -7.73 52.17 0.76
N PHE A 17 -7.50 52.15 -0.55
CA PHE A 17 -7.68 50.93 -1.34
C PHE A 17 -6.64 49.94 -0.86
N ALA A 18 -7.03 49.00 0.02
CA ALA A 18 -6.27 47.80 0.27
C ALA A 18 -6.34 46.96 -1.04
N ALA A 19 -5.34 47.12 -1.90
CA ALA A 19 -5.07 46.15 -2.94
C ALA A 19 -4.75 44.84 -2.22
N ALA A 20 -5.74 43.99 -2.04
CA ALA A 20 -5.52 42.59 -1.75
C ALA A 20 -4.70 42.04 -2.92
N CYS A 21 -3.37 42.01 -2.77
CA CYS A 21 -2.55 41.18 -3.63
C CYS A 21 -3.01 39.72 -3.39
N ASP A 22 -3.86 39.23 -4.26
CA ASP A 22 -4.20 37.83 -4.38
C ASP A 22 -2.91 37.14 -4.81
N ARG A 23 -2.11 36.75 -3.79
CA ARG A 23 -0.89 35.98 -4.02
C ARG A 23 -1.35 34.61 -4.51
N SER A 24 -1.28 34.39 -5.82
CA SER A 24 -1.47 33.06 -6.36
C SER A 24 -0.47 32.13 -5.66
N GLN A 25 -1.00 31.10 -5.00
CA GLN A 25 -0.17 30.06 -4.41
C GLN A 25 0.41 29.20 -5.53
N THR A 26 1.73 29.05 -5.57
CA THR A 26 2.39 28.13 -6.50
C THR A 26 2.56 26.78 -5.82
N VAL A 27 2.14 25.72 -6.51
CA VAL A 27 2.27 24.32 -6.13
C VAL A 27 3.09 23.57 -7.18
N ASP A 28 3.45 22.31 -6.90
CA ASP A 28 4.31 21.55 -7.81
C ASP A 28 3.57 21.18 -9.10
N VAL A 29 2.35 20.62 -8.96
CA VAL A 29 1.56 20.16 -10.11
C VAL A 29 0.11 20.63 -9.98
N VAL A 30 -0.47 21.04 -11.10
CA VAL A 30 -1.91 21.23 -11.24
C VAL A 30 -2.43 20.44 -12.43
N LEU A 31 -3.46 19.63 -12.20
CA LEU A 31 -4.26 19.00 -13.26
C LEU A 31 -5.46 19.89 -13.53
N ARG A 32 -5.69 20.29 -14.79
CA ARG A 32 -6.75 21.24 -15.19
C ARG A 32 -7.91 20.57 -15.88
N GLY A 33 -9.14 20.86 -15.46
CA GLY A 33 -10.36 20.57 -16.19
C GLY A 33 -10.72 19.09 -16.35
N GLY A 34 -10.17 18.22 -15.51
CA GLY A 34 -10.45 16.79 -15.57
C GLY A 34 -11.83 16.41 -15.02
N THR A 35 -12.35 15.26 -15.45
CA THR A 35 -13.50 14.62 -14.81
C THR A 35 -13.00 13.78 -13.64
N ILE A 36 -13.21 14.25 -12.41
CA ILE A 36 -12.63 13.70 -11.19
C ILE A 36 -13.54 12.62 -10.61
N TYR A 37 -12.98 11.43 -10.42
CA TYR A 37 -13.56 10.29 -9.71
C TYR A 37 -12.77 10.11 -8.42
N ASP A 38 -13.34 10.52 -7.29
CA ASP A 38 -12.64 10.57 -6.00
C ASP A 38 -12.65 9.25 -5.20
N GLY A 39 -13.26 8.20 -5.75
CA GLY A 39 -13.39 6.89 -5.10
C GLY A 39 -14.51 6.79 -4.05
N SER A 40 -15.26 7.86 -3.78
CA SER A 40 -16.37 7.85 -2.81
C SER A 40 -17.60 7.09 -3.27
N GLY A 41 -17.68 6.73 -4.56
CA GLY A 41 -18.89 6.19 -5.19
C GLY A 41 -19.92 7.25 -5.56
N GLY A 42 -19.63 8.54 -5.32
CA GLY A 42 -20.43 9.67 -5.75
C GLY A 42 -20.37 9.96 -7.24
N ALA A 43 -21.19 10.92 -7.72
CA ALA A 43 -21.09 11.38 -9.10
C ALA A 43 -19.76 12.11 -9.34
N PRO A 44 -19.10 11.88 -10.49
CA PRO A 44 -17.86 12.58 -10.80
C PRO A 44 -18.12 14.08 -11.00
N VAL A 45 -17.10 14.89 -10.71
CA VAL A 45 -17.16 16.34 -10.89
C VAL A 45 -16.08 16.81 -11.85
N THR A 46 -16.35 17.82 -12.67
CA THR A 46 -15.31 18.48 -13.46
C THR A 46 -14.62 19.54 -12.63
N GLY A 47 -13.30 19.51 -12.58
CA GLY A 47 -12.52 20.46 -11.79
C GLY A 47 -11.03 20.27 -11.95
N ASP A 48 -10.30 20.96 -11.10
CA ASP A 48 -8.84 20.94 -11.05
C ASP A 48 -8.34 20.16 -9.83
N ILE A 49 -7.08 19.72 -9.85
CA ILE A 49 -6.40 19.12 -8.69
C ILE A 49 -5.05 19.82 -8.52
N ALA A 50 -4.79 20.32 -7.30
CA ALA A 50 -3.51 20.90 -6.92
C ALA A 50 -2.72 19.92 -6.02
N ILE A 51 -1.45 19.68 -6.39
CA ILE A 51 -0.55 18.72 -5.73
C ILE A 51 0.71 19.45 -5.28
N GLN A 52 1.11 19.21 -4.02
CA GLN A 52 2.35 19.71 -3.43
C GLN A 52 3.12 18.54 -2.81
N GLY A 53 4.31 18.26 -3.34
CA GLY A 53 5.08 17.05 -2.96
C GLY A 53 4.28 15.79 -3.25
N ASP A 54 4.02 15.01 -2.22
CA ASP A 54 3.25 13.76 -2.25
C ASP A 54 1.78 13.91 -1.77
N SER A 55 1.32 15.17 -1.62
CA SER A 55 0.01 15.45 -1.03
C SER A 55 -0.92 16.17 -2.01
N ILE A 56 -2.18 15.73 -2.07
CA ILE A 56 -3.25 16.46 -2.76
C ILE A 56 -3.66 17.62 -1.85
N LEU A 57 -3.41 18.86 -2.32
CA LEU A 57 -3.66 20.08 -1.55
C LEU A 57 -5.11 20.56 -1.71
N ALA A 58 -5.66 20.46 -2.91
CA ALA A 58 -7.03 20.87 -3.21
C ALA A 58 -7.60 20.09 -4.40
N VAL A 59 -8.92 19.92 -4.41
CA VAL A 59 -9.69 19.24 -5.47
C VAL A 59 -10.93 20.09 -5.80
N GLY A 60 -11.24 20.23 -7.07
CA GLY A 60 -12.38 20.98 -7.58
C GLY A 60 -12.04 22.42 -7.96
N ASP A 61 -12.61 23.42 -7.30
CA ASP A 61 -12.24 24.81 -7.49
C ASP A 61 -10.99 25.14 -6.65
N ILE A 62 -9.87 25.31 -7.31
CA ILE A 62 -8.58 25.61 -6.69
C ILE A 62 -8.24 27.13 -6.71
N GLY A 63 -9.18 27.98 -7.10
CA GLY A 63 -9.02 29.42 -7.13
C GLY A 63 -7.86 29.86 -8.03
N THR A 64 -6.95 30.70 -7.47
CA THR A 64 -5.81 31.27 -8.21
C THR A 64 -4.55 30.43 -8.15
N MET A 65 -4.60 29.19 -7.64
CA MET A 65 -3.43 28.31 -7.58
C MET A 65 -2.84 28.04 -8.97
N ARG A 66 -1.51 27.98 -9.04
CA ARG A 66 -0.74 27.69 -10.25
C ARG A 66 0.24 26.55 -9.98
N GLY A 67 0.38 25.65 -10.94
CA GLY A 67 1.39 24.60 -10.90
C GLY A 67 2.72 25.06 -11.49
N THR A 68 3.84 24.62 -10.92
CA THR A 68 5.12 24.65 -11.62
C THR A 68 5.02 23.81 -12.90
N THR A 69 4.29 22.69 -12.81
CA THR A 69 3.83 21.87 -13.94
C THR A 69 2.32 21.94 -13.99
N GLU A 70 1.76 22.30 -15.15
CA GLU A 70 0.32 22.24 -15.38
C GLU A 70 0.02 21.20 -16.48
N VAL A 71 -0.95 20.31 -16.20
CA VAL A 71 -1.38 19.26 -17.13
C VAL A 71 -2.83 19.53 -17.51
N ASP A 72 -3.08 19.68 -18.82
CA ASP A 72 -4.44 19.76 -19.32
C ASP A 72 -5.07 18.36 -19.31
N ALA A 73 -6.04 18.18 -18.41
CA ALA A 73 -6.82 16.96 -18.25
C ALA A 73 -8.24 17.10 -18.85
N SER A 74 -8.49 18.13 -19.65
CA SER A 74 -9.80 18.37 -20.28
C SER A 74 -10.23 17.16 -21.11
N GLY A 75 -11.41 16.63 -20.81
CA GLY A 75 -11.95 15.43 -21.49
C GLY A 75 -11.35 14.10 -21.00
N LEU A 76 -10.45 14.14 -20.03
CA LEU A 76 -9.88 12.93 -19.41
C LEU A 76 -10.54 12.65 -18.06
N ALA A 77 -10.56 11.37 -17.67
CA ALA A 77 -10.87 10.95 -16.31
C ALA A 77 -9.64 11.12 -15.42
N VAL A 78 -9.82 11.66 -14.23
CA VAL A 78 -8.79 11.72 -13.20
C VAL A 78 -9.28 10.94 -11.96
N ALA A 79 -8.52 9.97 -11.56
CA ALA A 79 -8.85 9.09 -10.43
C ALA A 79 -7.59 8.82 -9.58
N PRO A 80 -7.75 8.37 -8.32
CA PRO A 80 -6.65 7.78 -7.58
C PRO A 80 -5.99 6.65 -8.38
N GLY A 81 -4.69 6.45 -8.20
CA GLY A 81 -4.00 5.32 -8.80
C GLY A 81 -4.57 3.99 -8.32
N PHE A 82 -4.57 2.99 -9.19
CA PHE A 82 -5.10 1.67 -8.86
C PHE A 82 -4.14 0.91 -7.93
N ILE A 83 -4.72 0.08 -7.08
CA ILE A 83 -4.00 -0.84 -6.19
C ILE A 83 -4.12 -2.24 -6.78
N ASN A 84 -2.99 -2.85 -7.14
CA ASN A 84 -2.93 -4.27 -7.47
C ASN A 84 -2.80 -5.06 -6.18
N MET A 85 -3.92 -5.57 -5.65
CA MET A 85 -3.97 -6.27 -4.37
C MET A 85 -3.35 -7.65 -4.39
N LEU A 86 -3.08 -8.21 -5.57
CA LEU A 86 -2.45 -9.52 -5.77
C LEU A 86 -1.39 -9.39 -6.86
N SER A 87 -0.24 -8.86 -6.50
CA SER A 87 0.89 -8.77 -7.41
C SER A 87 1.92 -9.87 -7.14
N TRP A 88 2.44 -10.42 -8.23
CA TRP A 88 3.59 -11.35 -8.25
C TRP A 88 4.85 -10.68 -8.79
N GLY A 89 4.88 -9.34 -8.80
CA GLY A 89 5.99 -8.52 -9.29
C GLY A 89 7.25 -8.53 -8.42
N THR A 90 7.30 -9.36 -7.38
CA THR A 90 8.39 -9.39 -6.38
C THR A 90 9.78 -9.54 -6.97
N GLU A 91 9.95 -10.41 -7.98
CA GLU A 91 11.23 -10.66 -8.64
C GLU A 91 11.44 -9.78 -9.87
N SER A 92 10.37 -9.55 -10.63
CA SER A 92 10.44 -8.72 -11.84
C SER A 92 10.81 -7.28 -11.55
N LEU A 93 10.32 -6.71 -10.44
CA LEU A 93 10.69 -5.36 -10.00
C LEU A 93 12.13 -5.27 -9.49
N LEU A 94 12.72 -6.36 -8.98
CA LEU A 94 14.15 -6.41 -8.67
C LEU A 94 15.01 -6.38 -9.94
N TYR A 95 14.50 -6.94 -11.03
CA TYR A 95 15.18 -6.93 -12.33
C TYR A 95 14.96 -5.62 -13.09
N ASP A 96 13.73 -5.12 -13.13
CA ASP A 96 13.35 -3.88 -13.78
C ASP A 96 12.36 -3.09 -12.91
N GLY A 97 12.90 -2.19 -12.07
CA GLY A 97 12.11 -1.37 -11.15
C GLY A 97 11.13 -0.39 -11.82
N ARG A 98 11.14 -0.27 -13.15
CA ARG A 98 10.20 0.62 -13.85
C ARG A 98 8.75 0.14 -13.77
N GLY A 99 8.50 -1.16 -13.63
CA GLY A 99 7.16 -1.73 -13.50
C GLY A 99 6.19 -1.27 -14.60
N LEU A 100 6.66 -1.16 -15.86
CA LEU A 100 5.92 -0.49 -16.94
C LEU A 100 4.57 -1.14 -17.24
N SER A 101 4.43 -2.45 -17.07
CA SER A 101 3.15 -3.15 -17.27
C SER A 101 2.05 -2.59 -16.36
N ASP A 102 2.38 -2.31 -15.13
CA ASP A 102 1.44 -1.83 -14.10
C ASP A 102 1.28 -0.31 -14.17
N VAL A 103 2.38 0.44 -14.21
CA VAL A 103 2.36 1.91 -14.30
C VAL A 103 1.57 2.40 -15.51
N MET A 104 1.74 1.76 -16.68
CA MET A 104 1.02 2.15 -17.89
C MET A 104 -0.48 1.82 -17.86
N GLN A 105 -0.92 1.04 -16.89
CA GLN A 105 -2.33 0.76 -16.61
C GLN A 105 -2.88 1.61 -15.45
N GLY A 106 -2.07 2.51 -14.90
CA GLY A 106 -2.46 3.39 -13.78
C GLY A 106 -2.35 2.74 -12.40
N VAL A 107 -1.67 1.60 -12.27
CA VAL A 107 -1.35 1.01 -10.98
C VAL A 107 -0.24 1.82 -10.31
N THR A 108 -0.46 2.22 -9.07
CA THR A 108 0.49 3.02 -8.28
C THR A 108 0.93 2.35 -6.99
N LEU A 109 0.27 1.23 -6.62
CA LEU A 109 0.64 0.38 -5.50
C LEU A 109 0.49 -1.09 -5.89
N GLU A 110 1.53 -1.87 -5.66
CA GLU A 110 1.51 -3.32 -5.76
C GLU A 110 1.59 -3.95 -4.37
N VAL A 111 0.72 -4.91 -4.09
CA VAL A 111 0.65 -5.64 -2.83
C VAL A 111 1.08 -7.08 -3.07
N PHE A 112 2.07 -7.53 -2.30
CA PHE A 112 2.66 -8.86 -2.37
C PHE A 112 2.28 -9.74 -1.19
N GLY A 113 2.66 -11.01 -1.24
CA GLY A 113 2.69 -11.87 -0.07
C GLY A 113 1.48 -12.76 0.13
N GLU A 114 0.62 -12.93 -0.89
CA GLU A 114 -0.37 -14.00 -0.85
C GLU A 114 0.34 -15.36 -0.92
N GLY A 115 0.43 -16.04 0.20
CA GLY A 115 1.06 -17.35 0.36
C GLY A 115 2.55 -17.28 0.68
N SER A 116 3.36 -16.71 -0.19
CA SER A 116 4.81 -16.57 -0.01
C SER A 116 5.24 -15.12 -0.05
N SER A 117 6.26 -14.78 0.75
CA SER A 117 6.87 -13.45 0.79
C SER A 117 8.40 -13.56 0.64
N MET A 118 9.05 -12.47 0.28
CA MET A 118 10.50 -12.41 0.05
C MET A 118 11.34 -12.41 1.35
N GLY A 119 10.70 -12.54 2.48
CA GLY A 119 11.28 -12.73 3.81
C GLY A 119 10.19 -13.12 4.82
N PRO A 120 10.56 -13.70 5.98
CA PRO A 120 11.93 -14.03 6.41
C PRO A 120 12.52 -15.21 5.65
N ILE A 121 13.83 -15.22 5.46
CA ILE A 121 14.52 -16.31 4.77
C ILE A 121 15.73 -16.82 5.57
N THR A 122 15.94 -18.14 5.53
CA THR A 122 17.13 -18.80 6.01
C THR A 122 18.21 -18.83 4.93
N ASP A 123 19.45 -19.16 5.31
CA ASP A 123 20.54 -19.37 4.32
C ASP A 123 20.23 -20.50 3.32
N THR A 124 19.43 -21.49 3.73
CA THR A 124 18.98 -22.57 2.83
C THR A 124 17.98 -22.03 1.83
N MET A 125 16.93 -21.35 2.29
CA MET A 125 15.93 -20.71 1.41
C MET A 125 16.59 -19.71 0.45
N ARG A 126 17.59 -18.95 0.91
CA ARG A 126 18.38 -18.05 0.05
C ARG A 126 19.07 -18.80 -1.09
N ARG A 127 19.76 -19.92 -0.77
CA ARG A 127 20.42 -20.75 -1.79
C ARG A 127 19.43 -21.32 -2.79
N GLU A 128 18.27 -21.79 -2.31
CA GLU A 128 17.20 -22.30 -3.16
C GLU A 128 16.65 -21.20 -4.06
N MET A 129 16.32 -20.05 -3.52
CA MET A 129 15.84 -18.89 -4.28
C MET A 129 16.83 -18.47 -5.39
N ILE A 130 18.14 -18.43 -5.09
CA ILE A 130 19.15 -18.10 -6.10
C ILE A 130 19.29 -19.21 -7.15
N ALA A 131 19.19 -20.49 -6.75
CA ALA A 131 19.31 -21.62 -7.66
C ALA A 131 18.10 -21.75 -8.61
N GLU A 132 16.93 -21.37 -8.16
CA GLU A 132 15.66 -21.48 -8.89
C GLU A 132 15.35 -20.26 -9.78
N GLN A 133 16.16 -19.20 -9.73
CA GLN A 133 16.01 -18.06 -10.61
C GLN A 133 16.08 -18.50 -12.09
N GLY A 134 15.06 -18.15 -12.86
CA GLY A 134 15.03 -18.33 -14.31
C GLY A 134 15.97 -17.36 -15.05
N ASP A 135 15.42 -16.68 -16.03
CA ASP A 135 16.18 -15.68 -16.82
C ASP A 135 16.41 -14.36 -16.05
N LEU A 136 15.53 -14.06 -15.07
CA LEU A 136 15.66 -12.88 -14.22
C LEU A 136 16.64 -13.18 -13.08
N LYS A 137 17.81 -12.56 -13.11
CA LYS A 137 18.85 -12.72 -12.09
C LYS A 137 18.92 -11.50 -11.20
N PHE A 138 18.94 -11.74 -9.88
CA PHE A 138 19.05 -10.70 -8.85
C PHE A 138 19.78 -11.25 -7.63
N ASP A 139 20.40 -10.35 -6.87
CA ASP A 139 21.03 -10.67 -5.59
C ASP A 139 19.95 -10.71 -4.49
N VAL A 140 20.21 -11.52 -3.44
CA VAL A 140 19.33 -11.69 -2.29
C VAL A 140 20.09 -11.29 -1.01
N PRO A 141 20.35 -9.99 -0.78
CA PRO A 141 21.14 -9.53 0.37
C PRO A 141 20.34 -9.44 1.68
N TRP A 142 19.03 -9.54 1.64
CA TRP A 142 18.14 -9.41 2.79
C TRP A 142 17.94 -10.75 3.51
N THR A 143 17.38 -10.68 4.73
CA THR A 143 16.91 -11.83 5.53
C THR A 143 15.48 -11.63 6.04
N SER A 144 15.07 -10.39 6.35
CA SER A 144 13.71 -10.08 6.77
C SER A 144 12.87 -9.50 5.62
N LEU A 145 11.54 -9.48 5.80
CA LEU A 145 10.64 -8.85 4.86
C LEU A 145 10.90 -7.33 4.78
N GLY A 146 11.16 -6.68 5.92
CA GLY A 146 11.49 -5.25 5.93
C GLY A 146 12.75 -4.94 5.14
N GLN A 147 13.82 -5.75 5.30
CA GLN A 147 15.05 -5.57 4.51
C GLN A 147 14.82 -5.73 3.01
N TYR A 148 13.92 -6.63 2.59
CA TYR A 148 13.53 -6.73 1.19
C TYR A 148 12.84 -5.45 0.70
N LEU A 149 11.88 -4.93 1.44
CA LEU A 149 11.17 -3.70 1.08
C LEU A 149 12.13 -2.49 1.05
N GLU A 150 13.05 -2.39 2.01
CA GLU A 150 14.10 -1.37 2.02
C GLU A 150 15.03 -1.50 0.81
N HIS A 151 15.38 -2.74 0.40
CA HIS A 151 16.18 -2.99 -0.79
C HIS A 151 15.48 -2.51 -2.06
N MET A 152 14.16 -2.76 -2.19
CA MET A 152 13.35 -2.27 -3.30
C MET A 152 13.36 -0.73 -3.38
N VAL A 153 13.19 -0.06 -2.23
CA VAL A 153 13.26 1.41 -2.15
C VAL A 153 14.64 1.93 -2.54
N ALA A 154 15.70 1.29 -2.05
CA ALA A 154 17.09 1.71 -2.34
C ALA A 154 17.45 1.52 -3.82
N GLN A 155 16.95 0.46 -4.45
CA GLN A 155 17.13 0.20 -5.88
C GLN A 155 16.33 1.21 -6.74
N GLY A 156 15.18 1.64 -6.27
CA GLY A 156 14.23 2.51 -6.95
C GLY A 156 13.23 1.73 -7.77
N VAL A 157 11.95 1.85 -7.40
CA VAL A 157 10.82 1.30 -8.14
C VAL A 157 9.81 2.39 -8.46
N SER A 158 9.13 2.27 -9.60
CA SER A 158 8.19 3.30 -10.07
C SER A 158 6.83 3.27 -9.37
N VAL A 159 6.45 2.12 -8.81
CA VAL A 159 5.23 1.92 -8.04
C VAL A 159 5.55 1.90 -6.55
N ASN A 160 4.58 2.23 -5.69
CA ASN A 160 4.69 1.88 -4.28
C ASN A 160 4.54 0.37 -4.12
N VAL A 161 5.17 -0.18 -3.08
CA VAL A 161 5.07 -1.61 -2.76
C VAL A 161 4.69 -1.80 -1.31
N ALA A 162 3.87 -2.80 -1.05
CA ALA A 162 3.52 -3.28 0.27
C ALA A 162 3.48 -4.81 0.25
N SER A 163 3.56 -5.47 1.40
CA SER A 163 3.54 -6.92 1.45
C SER A 163 2.84 -7.44 2.70
N PHE A 164 2.13 -8.54 2.52
CA PHE A 164 1.83 -9.45 3.61
C PHE A 164 3.05 -10.32 3.91
N ILE A 165 3.15 -10.85 5.15
CA ILE A 165 4.06 -11.95 5.41
C ILE A 165 3.39 -13.25 4.94
N GLY A 166 4.07 -14.03 4.10
CA GLY A 166 3.55 -15.29 3.59
C GLY A 166 3.56 -16.39 4.65
N ALA A 167 2.40 -16.98 4.94
CA ALA A 167 2.29 -18.12 5.85
C ALA A 167 3.15 -19.30 5.40
N THR A 168 3.26 -19.52 4.08
CA THR A 168 4.15 -20.53 3.50
C THR A 168 5.61 -20.23 3.81
N THR A 169 6.03 -18.97 3.67
CA THR A 169 7.41 -18.55 3.97
C THR A 169 7.76 -18.80 5.43
N VAL A 170 6.87 -18.42 6.35
CA VAL A 170 7.04 -18.66 7.79
C VAL A 170 7.12 -20.16 8.09
N ARG A 171 6.26 -20.95 7.47
CA ARG A 171 6.25 -22.40 7.63
C ARG A 171 7.53 -23.06 7.11
N VAL A 172 7.97 -22.71 5.90
CA VAL A 172 9.20 -23.25 5.30
C VAL A 172 10.44 -22.83 6.10
N HIS A 173 10.44 -21.62 6.68
CA HIS A 173 11.51 -21.14 7.54
C HIS A 173 11.74 -22.08 8.75
N GLU A 174 10.67 -22.59 9.39
CA GLU A 174 10.76 -23.39 10.60
C GLU A 174 10.71 -24.91 10.37
N LEU A 175 9.90 -25.37 9.41
CA LEU A 175 9.63 -26.78 9.16
C LEU A 175 10.21 -27.29 7.85
N GLY A 176 10.72 -26.42 6.98
CA GLY A 176 11.01 -26.83 5.60
C GLY A 176 9.73 -27.26 4.89
N TYR A 177 9.86 -28.25 4.02
CA TYR A 177 8.76 -28.73 3.19
C TYR A 177 8.01 -29.93 3.82
N GLU A 178 8.17 -30.16 5.13
CA GLU A 178 7.61 -31.33 5.80
C GLU A 178 6.08 -31.24 5.93
N ASN A 179 5.42 -32.36 5.60
CA ASN A 179 3.96 -32.52 5.79
C ASN A 179 3.66 -32.98 7.23
N ARG A 180 3.81 -32.10 8.21
CA ARG A 180 3.46 -32.32 9.61
C ARG A 180 2.97 -31.02 10.26
N ALA A 181 2.33 -31.15 11.41
CA ALA A 181 2.05 -29.99 12.26
C ALA A 181 3.36 -29.45 12.89
N PRO A 182 3.46 -28.15 13.17
CA PRO A 182 4.53 -27.61 14.00
C PRO A 182 4.41 -28.13 15.44
N THR A 183 5.54 -28.30 16.10
CA THR A 183 5.58 -28.41 17.56
C THR A 183 5.20 -27.07 18.20
N ALA A 184 4.92 -27.07 19.51
CA ALA A 184 4.58 -25.84 20.23
C ALA A 184 5.70 -24.79 20.14
N ASP A 185 6.96 -25.23 20.24
CA ASP A 185 8.12 -24.34 20.15
C ASP A 185 8.34 -23.79 18.73
N GLU A 186 8.12 -24.61 17.69
CA GLU A 186 8.16 -24.16 16.29
C GLU A 186 7.05 -23.15 16.01
N LEU A 187 5.82 -23.43 16.45
CA LEU A 187 4.70 -22.52 16.30
C LEU A 187 4.95 -21.17 17.00
N ALA A 188 5.56 -21.20 18.20
CA ALA A 188 5.93 -19.98 18.90
C ALA A 188 6.95 -19.15 18.09
N ARG A 189 7.98 -19.79 17.53
CA ARG A 189 8.95 -19.09 16.66
C ARG A 189 8.30 -18.57 15.39
N MET A 190 7.39 -19.33 14.76
CA MET A 190 6.61 -18.86 13.61
C MET A 190 5.81 -17.59 13.95
N GLN A 191 5.17 -17.54 15.11
CA GLN A 191 4.46 -16.34 15.59
C GLN A 191 5.42 -15.16 15.80
N ASP A 192 6.63 -15.42 16.31
CA ASP A 192 7.63 -14.34 16.49
C ASP A 192 8.13 -13.80 15.14
N LEU A 193 8.25 -14.63 14.11
CA LEU A 193 8.55 -14.18 12.74
C LEU A 193 7.43 -13.28 12.19
N VAL A 194 6.16 -13.65 12.43
CA VAL A 194 5.02 -12.80 12.07
C VAL A 194 5.09 -11.45 12.78
N ARG A 195 5.30 -11.44 14.12
CA ARG A 195 5.44 -10.19 14.89
C ARG A 195 6.58 -9.31 14.39
N ALA A 196 7.70 -9.93 13.99
CA ALA A 196 8.84 -9.21 13.44
C ALA A 196 8.44 -8.52 12.11
N ALA A 197 7.82 -9.26 11.19
CA ALA A 197 7.37 -8.70 9.93
C ALA A 197 6.30 -7.60 10.11
N MET A 198 5.39 -7.76 11.07
CA MET A 198 4.40 -6.72 11.38
C MET A 198 5.07 -5.43 11.88
N ARG A 199 6.12 -5.53 12.69
CA ARG A 199 6.92 -4.35 13.11
C ARG A 199 7.67 -3.70 11.94
N ASP A 200 8.04 -4.49 10.93
CA ASP A 200 8.66 -4.02 9.70
C ASP A 200 7.65 -3.40 8.71
N GLY A 201 6.35 -3.43 9.02
CA GLY A 201 5.28 -2.82 8.22
C GLY A 201 4.51 -3.78 7.32
N ALA A 202 4.54 -5.08 7.57
CA ALA A 202 3.68 -6.03 6.87
C ALA A 202 2.20 -5.71 7.11
N LEU A 203 1.36 -5.93 6.09
CA LEU A 203 -0.09 -5.67 6.16
C LEU A 203 -0.86 -6.73 6.96
N GLY A 204 -0.25 -7.87 7.21
CA GLY A 204 -0.86 -9.01 7.86
C GLY A 204 -0.27 -10.32 7.36
N VAL A 205 -1.04 -11.41 7.40
CA VAL A 205 -0.63 -12.74 6.93
C VAL A 205 -1.37 -13.10 5.65
N GLY A 206 -0.61 -13.50 4.61
CA GLY A 206 -1.18 -14.05 3.37
C GLY A 206 -0.96 -15.55 3.26
N SER A 207 -1.91 -16.27 2.72
CA SER A 207 -1.77 -17.72 2.48
C SER A 207 -2.28 -18.14 1.10
N SER A 208 -1.80 -19.29 0.61
CA SER A 208 -2.24 -19.90 -0.64
C SER A 208 -2.44 -21.40 -0.41
N LEU A 209 -3.57 -21.75 0.23
CA LEU A 209 -3.79 -23.05 0.85
C LEU A 209 -4.05 -24.20 -0.13
N ILE A 210 -4.26 -23.89 -1.40
CA ILE A 210 -4.41 -24.89 -2.46
C ILE A 210 -3.06 -25.52 -2.86
N TYR A 211 -1.94 -24.87 -2.58
CA TYR A 211 -0.61 -25.28 -3.00
C TYR A 211 0.20 -25.88 -1.83
N ALA A 212 0.98 -26.94 -2.09
CA ALA A 212 1.97 -27.42 -1.13
C ALA A 212 3.21 -26.49 -1.10
N PRO A 213 3.83 -26.25 0.04
CA PRO A 213 3.57 -26.85 1.36
C PRO A 213 2.50 -26.11 2.20
N ALA A 214 1.91 -25.01 1.72
CA ALA A 214 0.84 -24.27 2.42
C ALA A 214 -0.36 -25.19 2.74
N PHE A 215 -0.70 -26.09 1.84
CA PHE A 215 -1.78 -27.09 2.02
C PHE A 215 -1.62 -27.94 3.28
N TYR A 216 -0.40 -28.11 3.79
CA TYR A 216 -0.12 -28.90 5.00
C TYR A 216 -0.50 -28.16 6.28
N ALA A 217 -0.55 -26.82 6.23
CA ALA A 217 -0.97 -26.00 7.37
C ALA A 217 -2.43 -26.29 7.72
N LYS A 218 -2.71 -26.49 9.00
CA LYS A 218 -4.07 -26.66 9.51
C LYS A 218 -4.62 -25.31 9.94
N THR A 219 -5.94 -25.19 10.01
CA THR A 219 -6.64 -23.98 10.39
C THR A 219 -6.13 -23.41 11.71
N ASP A 220 -5.83 -24.25 12.71
CA ASP A 220 -5.34 -23.80 14.02
C ASP A 220 -3.93 -23.18 13.95
N GLU A 221 -3.07 -23.65 13.03
CA GLU A 221 -1.78 -23.02 12.72
C GLU A 221 -1.98 -21.59 12.18
N LEU A 222 -2.88 -21.44 11.19
CA LEU A 222 -3.19 -20.16 10.58
C LEU A 222 -3.82 -19.18 11.59
N ILE A 223 -4.72 -19.68 12.45
CA ILE A 223 -5.28 -18.88 13.55
C ILE A 223 -4.18 -18.39 14.51
N ALA A 224 -3.20 -19.24 14.83
CA ALA A 224 -2.10 -18.85 15.70
C ALA A 224 -1.23 -17.77 15.07
N LEU A 225 -0.90 -17.89 13.78
CA LEU A 225 -0.16 -16.85 13.06
C LEU A 225 -0.95 -15.54 12.98
N MET A 226 -2.25 -15.64 12.66
CA MET A 226 -3.10 -14.45 12.60
C MET A 226 -3.29 -13.75 13.95
N LYS A 227 -3.33 -14.48 15.06
CA LYS A 227 -3.34 -13.86 16.41
C LYS A 227 -2.11 -13.00 16.64
N ALA A 228 -0.93 -13.43 16.15
CA ALA A 228 0.28 -12.62 16.24
C ALA A 228 0.22 -11.36 15.35
N ALA A 229 -0.39 -11.46 14.16
CA ALA A 229 -0.59 -10.29 13.29
C ALA A 229 -1.66 -9.34 13.83
N ALA A 230 -2.73 -9.87 14.44
CA ALA A 230 -3.81 -9.08 15.03
C ALA A 230 -3.34 -8.19 16.20
N GLU A 231 -2.22 -8.51 16.86
CA GLU A 231 -1.58 -7.63 17.87
C GLU A 231 -1.15 -6.28 17.26
N TYR A 232 -1.08 -6.16 15.93
CA TYR A 232 -0.64 -5.00 15.16
C TYR A 232 -1.70 -4.55 14.13
N ASP A 233 -2.96 -4.86 14.36
CA ASP A 233 -4.08 -4.55 13.46
C ASP A 233 -3.93 -5.16 12.04
N GLY A 234 -3.19 -6.26 11.90
CA GLY A 234 -3.00 -6.95 10.63
C GLY A 234 -4.26 -7.67 10.14
N MET A 235 -4.38 -7.84 8.83
CA MET A 235 -5.46 -8.60 8.19
C MET A 235 -4.96 -9.92 7.61
N TYR A 236 -5.90 -10.82 7.30
CA TYR A 236 -5.63 -12.08 6.64
C TYR A 236 -6.12 -12.06 5.20
N ILE A 237 -5.29 -12.50 4.25
CA ILE A 237 -5.71 -12.77 2.87
C ILE A 237 -5.42 -14.21 2.50
N SER A 238 -6.25 -14.81 1.64
CA SER A 238 -6.05 -16.21 1.27
C SER A 238 -6.52 -16.56 -0.13
N HIS A 239 -5.61 -17.16 -0.90
CA HIS A 239 -6.01 -18.12 -1.91
C HIS A 239 -6.54 -19.35 -1.18
N LEU A 240 -7.85 -19.58 -1.24
CA LEU A 240 -8.55 -20.55 -0.40
C LEU A 240 -8.06 -21.99 -0.63
N ARG A 241 -8.31 -22.86 0.33
CA ARG A 241 -7.93 -24.28 0.27
C ARG A 241 -8.59 -25.02 -0.88
N SER A 242 -9.75 -24.58 -1.31
CA SER A 242 -10.47 -25.10 -2.47
C SER A 242 -11.32 -24.02 -3.11
N GLU A 243 -11.23 -23.90 -4.42
CA GLU A 243 -12.07 -23.02 -5.24
C GLU A 243 -13.07 -23.83 -6.10
N ALA A 244 -13.22 -25.11 -5.79
CA ALA A 244 -14.06 -26.04 -6.54
C ALA A 244 -15.15 -26.66 -5.64
N ASN A 245 -15.17 -27.98 -5.55
CA ASN A 245 -16.21 -28.76 -4.86
C ASN A 245 -16.25 -28.61 -3.33
N GLN A 246 -15.21 -28.01 -2.72
CA GLN A 246 -15.13 -27.72 -1.28
C GLN A 246 -15.00 -26.22 -1.01
N LEU A 247 -15.54 -25.38 -1.89
CA LEU A 247 -15.46 -23.92 -1.74
C LEU A 247 -16.14 -23.44 -0.46
N LEU A 248 -17.30 -23.95 -0.11
CA LEU A 248 -18.03 -23.51 1.08
C LEU A 248 -17.26 -23.83 2.37
N GLU A 249 -16.67 -25.01 2.45
CA GLU A 249 -15.83 -25.43 3.57
C GLU A 249 -14.56 -24.56 3.66
N ALA A 250 -14.00 -24.17 2.52
CA ALA A 250 -12.84 -23.26 2.48
C ALA A 250 -13.20 -21.83 2.91
N VAL A 251 -14.40 -21.35 2.56
CA VAL A 251 -14.92 -20.07 3.06
C VAL A 251 -15.21 -20.14 4.56
N ASP A 252 -15.77 -21.24 5.05
CA ASP A 252 -15.98 -21.45 6.49
C ASP A 252 -14.64 -21.47 7.26
N GLU A 253 -13.57 -22.03 6.68
CA GLU A 253 -12.21 -22.00 7.23
C GLU A 253 -11.73 -20.54 7.35
N LEU A 254 -11.86 -19.72 6.29
CA LEU A 254 -11.50 -18.31 6.29
C LEU A 254 -12.25 -17.54 7.39
N ILE A 255 -13.57 -17.71 7.46
CA ILE A 255 -14.43 -17.08 8.48
C ILE A 255 -14.01 -17.51 9.89
N ARG A 256 -13.66 -18.78 10.08
CA ARG A 256 -13.16 -19.29 11.35
C ARG A 256 -11.84 -18.62 11.74
N ILE A 257 -10.89 -18.49 10.79
CA ILE A 257 -9.61 -17.81 11.03
C ILE A 257 -9.86 -16.36 11.47
N ALA A 258 -10.71 -15.62 10.76
CA ALA A 258 -11.05 -14.24 11.12
C ALA A 258 -11.65 -14.13 12.54
N ARG A 259 -12.64 -14.96 12.84
CA ARG A 259 -13.34 -14.93 14.14
C ARG A 259 -12.43 -15.27 15.31
N GLU A 260 -11.62 -16.34 15.19
CA GLU A 260 -10.80 -16.84 16.29
C GLU A 260 -9.49 -16.05 16.46
N SER A 261 -9.04 -15.33 15.42
CA SER A 261 -7.91 -14.41 15.51
C SER A 261 -8.31 -13.01 15.94
N GLY A 262 -9.57 -12.62 15.68
CA GLY A 262 -10.07 -11.26 15.92
C GLY A 262 -9.66 -10.25 14.86
N ALA A 263 -9.15 -10.71 13.69
CA ALA A 263 -8.68 -9.89 12.59
C ALA A 263 -9.62 -9.93 11.38
N PRO A 264 -9.68 -8.90 10.54
CA PRO A 264 -10.39 -8.97 9.27
C PRO A 264 -9.73 -9.99 8.34
N ALA A 265 -10.52 -10.57 7.43
CA ALA A 265 -10.05 -11.52 6.42
C ALA A 265 -10.73 -11.31 5.08
N GLU A 266 -9.99 -11.57 4.02
CA GLU A 266 -10.40 -11.50 2.62
C GLU A 266 -9.95 -12.76 1.84
#